data_52bf0c1535192edbc4ca39ceff58e7a7
#
_entry.id   52bf0c1535192edbc4ca39ceff58e7a7
#
_cell.length_a   1.000
_cell.length_b   1.000
_cell.length_c   1.000
_cell.angle_alpha   90.00
_cell.angle_beta   90.00
_cell.angle_gamma   90.00
#
_symmetry.space_group_name_H-M   'P 1'
#
loop_
_entity.id
_entity.type
_entity.pdbx_description
1 polymer ?
#
loop_
_entity_poly.entity_id
_entity_poly.type
_entity_poly.pdbx_seq_one_letter_code
_entity_poly.pdbx_strand_id
1 'polypeptide(L)'
;MTGAAWEDDTGLVTLPGGPRVRGRRLADHPAGPADFALLLADGPTPAWPHRRVRWPDFWIPLDRADALAALREAHRRAHSGERVEVACRGGVGRTGTALAALAVLDGLRPDQAVAWVRTGYHPRAVET
;
A
#
# COMPACT_ATOMS: atom_id res chain seq x y z
N MET A 1 -0.87 -22.34 6.09
CA MET A 1 0.09 -21.70 6.96
C MET A 1 0.16 -20.22 6.69
N THR A 2 0.20 -19.43 7.70
CA THR A 2 0.32 -17.99 7.55
C THR A 2 1.77 -17.60 7.29
N GLY A 3 1.98 -16.48 6.61
CA GLY A 3 3.30 -15.90 6.43
C GLY A 3 3.87 -15.36 7.75
N ALA A 4 5.04 -14.76 7.68
CA ALA A 4 5.67 -14.15 8.84
C ALA A 4 4.82 -12.98 9.36
N ALA A 5 4.77 -12.83 10.67
CA ALA A 5 4.09 -11.71 11.30
C ALA A 5 4.91 -10.44 11.13
N TRP A 6 4.24 -9.28 11.12
CA TRP A 6 4.90 -7.99 11.17
C TRP A 6 5.61 -7.83 12.51
N GLU A 7 6.84 -7.31 12.46
CA GLU A 7 7.64 -7.10 13.68
C GLU A 7 7.26 -5.82 14.40
N ASP A 8 6.64 -4.88 13.68
CA ASP A 8 6.22 -3.58 14.22
C ASP A 8 4.92 -3.19 13.54
N ASP A 9 4.04 -2.50 14.26
CA ASP A 9 2.72 -2.13 13.74
C ASP A 9 2.64 -0.70 13.17
N THR A 10 3.78 0.00 13.08
CA THR A 10 3.81 1.35 12.51
C THR A 10 3.36 1.33 11.06
N GLY A 11 2.36 2.13 10.74
CA GLY A 11 1.84 2.25 9.38
C GLY A 11 0.97 1.09 8.92
N LEU A 12 0.64 0.14 9.79
CA LEU A 12 -0.20 -0.99 9.42
C LEU A 12 -1.68 -0.61 9.39
N VAL A 13 -2.37 -1.11 8.38
CA VAL A 13 -3.83 -1.08 8.29
C VAL A 13 -4.33 -2.49 8.03
N THR A 14 -5.53 -2.80 8.52
CA THR A 14 -6.15 -4.10 8.32
C THR A 14 -7.17 -4.00 7.19
N LEU A 15 -6.95 -4.75 6.11
CA LEU A 15 -7.92 -4.85 5.02
C LEU A 15 -9.20 -5.54 5.50
N PRO A 16 -10.36 -5.25 4.87
CA PRO A 16 -11.63 -5.87 5.27
C PRO A 16 -11.58 -7.40 5.36
N GLY A 17 -10.84 -8.05 4.49
CA GLY A 17 -10.68 -9.50 4.49
C GLY A 17 -9.67 -10.06 5.49
N GLY A 18 -9.01 -9.20 6.27
CA GLY A 18 -8.14 -9.62 7.36
C GLY A 18 -6.65 -9.33 7.22
N PRO A 19 -6.05 -9.36 6.00
CA PRO A 19 -4.61 -9.11 5.90
C PRO A 19 -4.24 -7.69 6.32
N ARG A 20 -3.06 -7.53 6.92
CA ARG A 20 -2.53 -6.21 7.26
C ARG A 20 -1.48 -5.80 6.25
N VAL A 21 -1.53 -4.54 5.83
CA VAL A 21 -0.64 -3.94 4.84
C VAL A 21 0.00 -2.70 5.45
N ARG A 22 1.29 -2.50 5.20
CA ARG A 22 2.02 -1.36 5.74
C ARG A 22 2.14 -0.24 4.71
N GLY A 23 1.81 1.00 5.12
CA GLY A 23 2.15 2.20 4.37
C GLY A 23 3.36 2.89 4.99
N ARG A 24 4.19 3.53 4.18
CA ARG A 24 5.34 4.30 4.71
C ARG A 24 5.87 5.32 3.70
N ARG A 25 6.72 6.23 4.19
CA ARG A 25 7.51 7.10 3.33
C ARG A 25 8.74 6.33 2.82
N LEU A 26 9.05 6.51 1.54
CA LEU A 26 10.21 5.84 0.93
C LEU A 26 11.53 6.21 1.60
N ALA A 27 11.67 7.46 2.04
CA ALA A 27 12.91 7.93 2.65
C ALA A 27 13.12 7.40 4.07
N ASP A 28 12.05 6.95 4.73
CA ASP A 28 12.16 6.45 6.09
C ASP A 28 12.78 5.06 6.11
N HIS A 29 13.61 4.81 7.10
CA HIS A 29 14.12 3.47 7.34
C HIS A 29 12.95 2.58 7.77
N PRO A 30 12.74 1.43 7.11
CA PRO A 30 11.59 0.58 7.47
C PRO A 30 11.68 0.09 8.92
N ALA A 31 10.52 0.03 9.58
CA ALA A 31 10.42 -0.40 10.98
C ALA A 31 10.59 -1.93 11.14
N GLY A 32 10.82 -2.65 10.08
CA GLY A 32 11.03 -4.10 10.05
C GLY A 32 10.87 -4.61 8.63
N PRO A 33 11.20 -5.87 8.38
CA PRO A 33 11.17 -6.40 7.02
C PRO A 33 9.75 -6.60 6.49
N ALA A 34 9.63 -6.56 5.15
CA ALA A 34 8.44 -6.97 4.42
C ALA A 34 8.80 -8.11 3.47
N ASP A 35 7.81 -8.66 2.80
CA ASP A 35 8.00 -9.70 1.79
C ASP A 35 7.85 -9.15 0.39
N PHE A 36 7.13 -8.03 0.24
CA PHE A 36 6.91 -7.38 -1.05
C PHE A 36 6.57 -5.91 -0.84
N ALA A 37 7.12 -5.06 -1.69
CA ALA A 37 6.85 -3.62 -1.67
C ALA A 37 6.29 -3.14 -2.99
N LEU A 38 5.22 -2.35 -2.94
CA LEU A 38 4.68 -1.60 -4.07
C LEU A 38 5.18 -0.16 -3.92
N LEU A 39 6.04 0.27 -4.84
CA LEU A 39 6.68 1.58 -4.77
C LEU A 39 6.03 2.52 -5.77
N LEU A 40 5.48 3.63 -5.29
CA LEU A 40 4.70 4.57 -6.09
C LEU A 40 5.50 5.84 -6.43
N ALA A 41 6.79 5.85 -6.17
CA ALA A 41 7.68 6.96 -6.47
C ALA A 41 9.10 6.47 -6.66
N ASP A 42 9.94 7.30 -7.27
CA ASP A 42 11.37 7.04 -7.35
C ASP A 42 12.00 7.28 -5.99
N GLY A 43 13.02 6.52 -5.67
CA GLY A 43 13.72 6.62 -4.42
C GLY A 43 14.43 5.33 -4.05
N PRO A 44 14.87 5.20 -2.78
CA PRO A 44 15.57 4.00 -2.33
C PRO A 44 14.69 2.76 -2.49
N THR A 45 15.31 1.65 -2.89
CA THR A 45 14.62 0.35 -2.96
C THR A 45 14.94 -0.47 -1.71
N PRO A 46 13.95 -1.25 -1.23
CA PRO A 46 14.20 -2.14 -0.10
C PRO A 46 15.01 -3.37 -0.49
N ALA A 47 15.45 -4.12 0.50
CA ALA A 47 16.20 -5.37 0.28
C ALA A 47 15.32 -6.54 -0.16
N TRP A 48 14.00 -6.40 -0.13
CA TRP A 48 13.05 -7.44 -0.50
C TRP A 48 12.45 -7.20 -1.88
N PRO A 49 11.76 -8.19 -2.46
CA PRO A 49 11.08 -8.03 -3.76
C PRO A 49 10.15 -6.82 -3.77
N HIS A 50 10.15 -6.14 -4.90
CA HIS A 50 9.33 -4.94 -5.05
C HIS A 50 8.92 -4.75 -6.51
N ARG A 51 7.90 -3.91 -6.70
CA ARG A 51 7.43 -3.48 -8.02
C ARG A 51 7.20 -1.97 -7.96
N ARG A 52 7.70 -1.26 -8.97
CA ARG A 52 7.54 0.19 -9.06
C ARG A 52 6.45 0.52 -10.06
N VAL A 53 5.60 1.48 -9.70
CA VAL A 53 4.54 2.00 -10.56
C VAL A 53 4.82 3.49 -10.76
N ARG A 54 4.71 3.96 -12.01
CA ARG A 54 4.89 5.39 -12.32
C ARG A 54 3.62 6.15 -11.95
N TRP A 55 3.70 6.85 -10.83
CA TRP A 55 2.56 7.56 -10.25
C TRP A 55 3.03 8.92 -9.76
N PRO A 56 2.96 9.96 -10.63
CA PRO A 56 3.39 11.31 -10.24
C PRO A 56 2.56 11.83 -9.07
N ASP A 57 3.21 12.64 -8.22
CA ASP A 57 2.57 13.25 -7.06
C ASP A 57 1.39 14.11 -7.50
N PHE A 58 0.28 14.06 -6.76
CA PHE A 58 -0.97 14.77 -7.05
C PHE A 58 -1.61 14.44 -8.40
N TRP A 59 -1.23 13.30 -9.01
CA TRP A 59 -1.75 12.85 -10.29
C TRP A 59 -2.25 11.42 -10.19
N ILE A 60 -2.85 10.98 -11.28
CA ILE A 60 -3.22 9.57 -11.44
C ILE A 60 -2.02 8.80 -12.02
N PRO A 61 -1.99 7.47 -11.91
CA PRO A 61 -0.93 6.68 -12.55
C PRO A 61 -0.83 6.95 -14.05
N LEU A 62 0.41 7.00 -14.57
CA LEU A 62 0.64 7.21 -16.00
C LEU A 62 0.14 6.03 -16.84
N ASP A 63 0.24 4.82 -16.32
CA ASP A 63 -0.27 3.62 -16.96
C ASP A 63 -1.27 2.96 -16.00
N ARG A 64 -2.56 3.15 -16.28
CA ARG A 64 -3.62 2.63 -15.41
C ARG A 64 -3.66 1.11 -15.39
N ALA A 65 -3.39 0.46 -16.52
CA ALA A 65 -3.40 -0.99 -16.60
C ALA A 65 -2.27 -1.58 -15.78
N ASP A 66 -1.07 -0.98 -15.84
CA ASP A 66 0.06 -1.42 -15.04
C ASP A 66 -0.21 -1.20 -13.55
N ALA A 67 -0.75 -0.04 -13.19
CA ALA A 67 -1.09 0.27 -11.80
C ALA A 67 -2.11 -0.73 -11.25
N LEU A 68 -3.15 -1.04 -12.01
CA LEU A 68 -4.17 -2.00 -11.58
C LEU A 68 -3.57 -3.40 -11.44
N ALA A 69 -2.73 -3.82 -12.38
CA ALA A 69 -2.06 -5.12 -12.28
C ALA A 69 -1.17 -5.20 -11.05
N ALA A 70 -0.45 -4.12 -10.74
CA ALA A 70 0.40 -4.06 -9.56
C ALA A 70 -0.41 -4.09 -8.26
N LEU A 71 -1.52 -3.37 -8.20
CA LEU A 71 -2.42 -3.40 -7.05
C LEU A 71 -3.03 -4.79 -6.85
N ARG A 72 -3.42 -5.45 -7.92
CA ARG A 72 -3.93 -6.83 -7.84
C ARG A 72 -2.87 -7.80 -7.37
N GLU A 73 -1.64 -7.63 -7.80
CA GLU A 73 -0.54 -8.45 -7.31
C GLU A 73 -0.33 -8.23 -5.81
N ALA A 74 -0.29 -6.98 -5.35
CA ALA A 74 -0.13 -6.67 -3.93
C ALA A 74 -1.28 -7.26 -3.11
N HIS A 75 -2.51 -7.15 -3.59
CA HIS A 75 -3.69 -7.70 -2.94
C HIS A 75 -3.59 -9.23 -2.81
N ARG A 76 -3.25 -9.91 -3.90
CA ARG A 76 -3.09 -11.36 -3.91
C ARG A 76 -2.01 -11.81 -2.93
N ARG A 77 -0.86 -11.12 -2.92
CA ARG A 77 0.25 -11.45 -2.03
C ARG A 77 -0.13 -11.25 -0.56
N ALA A 78 -0.85 -10.18 -0.25
CA ALA A 78 -1.33 -9.93 1.12
C ALA A 78 -2.25 -11.07 1.58
N HIS A 79 -3.18 -11.49 0.72
CA HIS A 79 -4.09 -12.59 1.04
C HIS A 79 -3.40 -13.96 1.10
N SER A 80 -2.21 -14.09 0.51
CA SER A 80 -1.44 -15.33 0.63
C SER A 80 -0.57 -15.35 1.90
N GLY A 81 -0.62 -14.32 2.72
CA GLY A 81 0.12 -14.26 3.98
C GLY A 81 1.44 -13.50 3.91
N GLU A 82 1.78 -12.91 2.76
CA GLU A 82 2.99 -12.09 2.66
C GLU A 82 2.79 -10.74 3.34
N ARG A 83 3.88 -10.22 3.92
CA ARG A 83 3.91 -8.87 4.48
C ARG A 83 4.10 -7.89 3.31
N VAL A 84 3.02 -7.27 2.89
CA VAL A 84 3.02 -6.31 1.76
C VAL A 84 3.08 -4.89 2.30
N GLU A 85 3.96 -4.07 1.72
CA GLU A 85 4.00 -2.64 2.02
C GLU A 85 3.74 -1.82 0.77
N VAL A 86 3.27 -0.58 0.98
CA VAL A 86 3.08 0.41 -0.07
C VAL A 86 3.79 1.67 0.36
N ALA A 87 4.57 2.26 -0.54
CA ALA A 87 5.36 3.44 -0.21
C ALA A 87 5.31 4.47 -1.32
N CYS A 88 5.26 5.74 -0.94
CA CYS A 88 5.44 6.88 -1.83
C CYS A 88 6.34 7.90 -1.14
N ARG A 89 6.58 9.04 -1.79
CA ARG A 89 7.52 10.03 -1.25
C ARG A 89 7.09 10.52 0.13
N GLY A 90 5.84 10.96 0.27
CA GLY A 90 5.31 11.46 1.55
C GLY A 90 4.68 10.38 2.43
N GLY A 91 4.39 9.22 1.89
CA GLY A 91 3.76 8.12 2.63
C GLY A 91 2.29 8.34 2.99
N VAL A 92 1.64 9.34 2.43
CA VAL A 92 0.27 9.75 2.80
C VAL A 92 -0.67 9.71 1.60
N GLY A 93 -0.46 10.60 0.61
CA GLY A 93 -1.39 10.79 -0.50
C GLY A 93 -1.52 9.58 -1.41
N ARG A 94 -0.47 9.32 -2.19
CA ARG A 94 -0.47 8.18 -3.13
C ARG A 94 -0.53 6.85 -2.40
N THR A 95 0.19 6.73 -1.30
CA THR A 95 0.13 5.53 -0.46
C THR A 95 -1.30 5.31 0.02
N GLY A 96 -1.97 6.35 0.52
CA GLY A 96 -3.36 6.26 0.96
C GLY A 96 -4.30 5.85 -0.16
N THR A 97 -4.11 6.40 -1.37
CA THR A 97 -4.92 6.03 -2.53
C THR A 97 -4.74 4.55 -2.88
N ALA A 98 -3.51 4.05 -2.86
CA ALA A 98 -3.24 2.64 -3.13
C ALA A 98 -3.85 1.74 -2.05
N LEU A 99 -3.73 2.12 -0.78
CA LEU A 99 -4.35 1.36 0.32
C LEU A 99 -5.87 1.32 0.18
N ALA A 100 -6.50 2.45 -0.18
CA ALA A 100 -7.92 2.49 -0.45
C ALA A 100 -8.31 1.59 -1.63
N ALA A 101 -7.49 1.57 -2.69
CA ALA A 101 -7.71 0.68 -3.82
C ALA A 101 -7.64 -0.80 -3.42
N LEU A 102 -6.71 -1.16 -2.54
CA LEU A 102 -6.65 -2.52 -2.00
C LEU A 102 -7.92 -2.87 -1.23
N ALA A 103 -8.47 -1.92 -0.46
CA ALA A 103 -9.72 -2.13 0.25
C ALA A 103 -10.91 -2.29 -0.69
N VAL A 104 -10.92 -1.57 -1.83
CA VAL A 104 -11.93 -1.78 -2.88
C VAL A 104 -11.82 -3.18 -3.46
N LEU A 105 -10.61 -3.65 -3.75
CA LEU A 105 -10.39 -5.03 -4.21
C LEU A 105 -10.87 -6.05 -3.17
N ASP A 106 -10.89 -5.64 -1.91
CA ASP A 106 -11.34 -6.48 -0.79
C ASP A 106 -12.83 -6.33 -0.48
N GLY A 107 -13.57 -5.59 -1.30
CA GLY A 107 -15.03 -5.54 -1.25
C GLY A 107 -15.66 -4.23 -0.81
N LEU A 108 -14.89 -3.23 -0.37
CA LEU A 108 -15.46 -1.92 -0.02
C LEU A 108 -15.83 -1.13 -1.27
N ARG A 109 -16.88 -0.33 -1.18
CA ARG A 109 -17.15 0.68 -2.20
C ARG A 109 -16.07 1.79 -2.13
N PRO A 110 -15.81 2.52 -3.23
CA PRO A 110 -14.79 3.57 -3.23
C PRO A 110 -14.97 4.62 -2.12
N ASP A 111 -16.19 5.07 -1.85
CA ASP A 111 -16.45 6.04 -0.78
C ASP A 111 -16.14 5.46 0.61
N GLN A 112 -16.50 4.20 0.83
CA GLN A 112 -16.18 3.49 2.07
C GLN A 112 -14.66 3.30 2.22
N ALA A 113 -13.97 3.00 1.13
CA ALA A 113 -12.52 2.79 1.16
C ALA A 113 -11.78 4.08 1.52
N VAL A 114 -12.22 5.23 0.99
CA VAL A 114 -11.63 6.53 1.34
C VAL A 114 -11.84 6.82 2.84
N ALA A 115 -13.05 6.61 3.34
CA ALA A 115 -13.33 6.81 4.77
C ALA A 115 -12.50 5.86 5.64
N TRP A 116 -12.39 4.62 5.22
CA TRP A 116 -11.61 3.59 5.92
C TRP A 116 -10.13 3.96 6.03
N VAL A 117 -9.51 4.39 4.93
CA VAL A 117 -8.08 4.72 4.95
C VAL A 117 -7.81 6.00 5.71
N ARG A 118 -8.72 6.97 5.66
CA ARG A 118 -8.57 8.22 6.41
C ARG A 118 -8.75 8.04 7.91
N THR A 119 -9.53 7.07 8.32
CA THR A 119 -9.70 6.73 9.73
C THR A 119 -8.57 5.84 10.24
N GLY A 120 -8.17 4.83 9.47
CA GLY A 120 -7.24 3.80 9.93
C GLY A 120 -5.78 4.07 9.62
N TYR A 121 -5.48 4.89 8.61
CA TYR A 121 -4.11 5.16 8.21
C TYR A 121 -3.70 6.61 8.44
N HIS A 122 -4.34 7.54 7.75
CA HIS A 122 -4.00 8.97 7.88
C HIS A 122 -5.17 9.82 7.40
N PRO A 123 -5.55 10.91 8.15
CA PRO A 123 -6.71 11.74 7.77
C PRO A 123 -6.55 12.45 6.41
N ARG A 124 -5.33 12.61 5.92
CA ARG A 124 -5.05 13.21 4.60
C ARG A 124 -4.78 12.18 3.51
N ALA A 125 -4.97 10.91 3.80
CA ALA A 125 -4.82 9.87 2.78
C ALA A 125 -5.79 10.12 1.63
N VAL A 126 -5.35 9.75 0.43
CA VAL A 126 -6.05 9.98 -0.84
C VAL A 126 -5.97 11.45 -1.27
N GLU A 127 -5.18 11.62 -2.30
CA GLU A 127 -5.10 12.92 -2.97
C GLU A 127 -6.31 13.10 -3.85
N THR A 128 -6.96 14.23 -3.73
CA THR A 128 -8.01 14.53 -4.61
C THR A 128 -8.82 15.14 -4.92
#